data_f797237f5c4b3d2381cd58156f92646c
#
_entry.id   f797237f5c4b3d2381cd58156f92646c
#
_cell.length_a   1.000
_cell.length_b   1.000
_cell.length_c   1.000
_cell.angle_alpha   90.00
_cell.angle_beta   90.00
_cell.angle_gamma   90.00
#
_symmetry.space_group_name_H-M   'P 1'
#
loop_
_entity.id
_entity.type
_entity.pdbx_description
1 polymer ?
#
loop_
_entity_poly.entity_id
_entity_poly.type
_entity_poly.pdbx_seq_one_letter_code
_entity_poly.pdbx_strand_id
1 'polypeptide(L)'
;MDRQISVPIKKEDAVSLRAGDYVTLTGTIYTARDAAHKRMQETLDAGEALPIEMQGNVIYYMGPSPAREGRPIGSAGPTTASRMDKYAPKLLDLGLGAMIGKGKRSQAVIDAIVRNGAVYFAAVGGAGAILSKCIKESEVIAYDDLGTEAIRKLTVENMPMIVVIDSEGNNLYETADRKSTRLNSSHLYISYAVFC
;
A
#
# COMPACT_ATOMS: atom_id res chain seq x y z
N MET A 1 7.77 -19.41 -5.77
CA MET A 1 8.42 -18.43 -6.66
C MET A 1 7.71 -17.11 -6.44
N ASP A 2 8.47 -16.08 -6.10
CA ASP A 2 7.90 -14.74 -5.93
C ASP A 2 7.44 -14.23 -7.30
N ARG A 3 6.18 -13.84 -7.39
CA ARG A 3 5.60 -13.32 -8.63
C ARG A 3 5.98 -11.85 -8.79
N GLN A 4 6.56 -11.49 -9.93
CA GLN A 4 6.86 -10.09 -10.25
C GLN A 4 5.62 -9.41 -10.82
N ILE A 5 5.29 -8.26 -10.27
CA ILE A 5 4.14 -7.43 -10.68
C ILE A 5 4.66 -6.07 -11.13
N SER A 6 4.30 -5.70 -12.35
CA SER A 6 4.56 -4.36 -12.88
C SER A 6 3.51 -3.37 -12.34
N VAL A 7 3.95 -2.18 -11.97
CA VAL A 7 3.08 -1.10 -11.51
C VAL A 7 3.26 0.15 -12.40
N PRO A 8 2.18 0.83 -12.81
CA PRO A 8 0.76 0.63 -12.44
C PRO A 8 0.28 -0.80 -12.68
N ILE A 9 -0.53 -1.31 -11.72
CA ILE A 9 -0.99 -2.70 -11.77
C ILE A 9 -2.13 -2.86 -12.78
N LYS A 10 -2.05 -3.89 -13.64
CA LYS A 10 -3.16 -4.24 -14.52
C LYS A 10 -4.25 -4.96 -13.75
N LYS A 11 -5.49 -4.78 -14.18
CA LYS A 11 -6.65 -5.40 -13.50
C LYS A 11 -6.55 -6.93 -13.48
N GLU A 12 -6.10 -7.52 -14.58
CA GLU A 12 -5.89 -8.98 -14.69
C GLU A 12 -4.88 -9.49 -13.68
N ASP A 13 -3.79 -8.73 -13.45
CA ASP A 13 -2.78 -9.08 -12.46
C ASP A 13 -3.35 -8.96 -11.04
N ALA A 14 -4.02 -7.85 -10.73
CA ALA A 14 -4.62 -7.62 -9.41
C ALA A 14 -5.61 -8.73 -9.04
N VAL A 15 -6.56 -9.06 -9.91
CA VAL A 15 -7.59 -10.09 -9.63
C VAL A 15 -7.04 -11.52 -9.62
N SER A 16 -5.84 -11.75 -10.14
CA SER A 16 -5.18 -13.06 -10.13
C SER A 16 -4.42 -13.33 -8.82
N LEU A 17 -4.18 -12.29 -8.01
CA LEU A 17 -3.49 -12.40 -6.73
C LEU A 17 -4.41 -12.96 -5.64
N ARG A 18 -3.82 -13.70 -4.71
CA ARG A 18 -4.53 -14.25 -3.55
C ARG A 18 -3.86 -13.84 -2.25
N ALA A 19 -4.67 -13.67 -1.21
CA ALA A 19 -4.18 -13.36 0.12
C ALA A 19 -3.15 -14.41 0.57
N GLY A 20 -1.96 -13.95 0.92
CA GLY A 20 -0.80 -14.79 1.23
C GLY A 20 0.23 -14.91 0.14
N ASP A 21 -0.06 -14.45 -1.08
CA ASP A 21 0.92 -14.44 -2.15
C ASP A 21 2.07 -13.47 -1.84
N TYR A 22 3.31 -13.93 -2.03
CA TYR A 22 4.49 -13.10 -2.03
C TYR A 22 4.77 -12.61 -3.44
N VAL A 23 4.96 -11.30 -3.57
CA VAL A 23 5.21 -10.64 -4.85
C VAL A 23 6.33 -9.62 -4.73
N THR A 24 6.91 -9.25 -5.86
CA THR A 24 7.79 -8.09 -5.97
C THR A 24 7.19 -7.06 -6.91
N LEU A 25 7.15 -5.79 -6.49
CA LEU A 25 6.65 -4.69 -7.30
C LEU A 25 7.80 -3.98 -8.01
N THR A 26 7.64 -3.70 -9.30
CA THR A 26 8.58 -2.92 -10.11
C THR A 26 7.82 -1.92 -10.96
N GLY A 27 8.25 -0.66 -10.95
CA GLY A 27 7.66 0.44 -11.72
C GLY A 27 7.40 1.68 -10.88
N THR A 28 6.31 2.38 -11.15
CA THR A 28 5.96 3.65 -10.48
C THR A 28 4.86 3.45 -9.44
N ILE A 29 5.09 3.97 -8.24
CA ILE A 29 4.09 4.08 -7.17
C ILE A 29 4.08 5.50 -6.61
N TYR A 30 3.04 5.86 -5.87
CA TYR A 30 2.91 7.17 -5.24
C TYR A 30 2.82 7.05 -3.73
N THR A 31 3.30 8.06 -2.99
CA THR A 31 3.10 8.13 -1.55
C THR A 31 1.98 9.08 -1.21
N ALA A 32 1.13 8.72 -0.27
CA ALA A 32 0.16 9.62 0.34
C ALA A 32 -0.20 9.13 1.74
N ARG A 33 -0.23 10.05 2.70
CA ARG A 33 -0.67 9.81 4.06
C ARG A 33 -1.89 10.67 4.41
N ASP A 34 -2.14 10.85 5.69
CA ASP A 34 -3.33 11.50 6.24
C ASP A 34 -3.63 12.87 5.62
N ALA A 35 -2.63 13.77 5.63
CA ALA A 35 -2.82 15.14 5.15
C ALA A 35 -3.03 15.18 3.63
N ALA A 36 -2.30 14.38 2.88
CA ALA A 36 -2.47 14.26 1.43
C ALA A 36 -3.86 13.68 1.07
N HIS A 37 -4.31 12.62 1.77
CA HIS A 37 -5.64 12.05 1.56
C HIS A 37 -6.76 13.04 1.87
N LYS A 38 -6.63 13.80 2.97
CA LYS A 38 -7.58 14.85 3.31
C LYS A 38 -7.69 15.89 2.19
N ARG A 39 -6.55 16.37 1.69
CA ARG A 39 -6.51 17.36 0.60
C ARG A 39 -7.04 16.80 -0.72
N MET A 40 -6.73 15.55 -1.05
CA MET A 40 -7.34 14.88 -2.21
C MET A 40 -8.86 14.79 -2.08
N GLN A 41 -9.39 14.51 -0.89
CA GLN A 41 -10.83 14.49 -0.67
C GLN A 41 -11.45 15.88 -0.85
N GLU A 42 -10.83 16.94 -0.31
CA GLU A 42 -11.26 18.32 -0.47
C GLU A 42 -11.26 18.74 -1.96
N THR A 43 -10.24 18.33 -2.71
CA THR A 43 -10.14 18.53 -4.17
C THR A 43 -11.29 17.86 -4.90
N LEU A 44 -11.61 16.61 -4.58
CA LEU A 44 -12.72 15.89 -5.18
C LEU A 44 -14.08 16.50 -4.82
N ASP A 45 -14.24 16.97 -3.59
CA ASP A 45 -15.49 17.60 -3.13
C ASP A 45 -15.72 18.96 -3.80
N ALA A 46 -14.63 19.63 -4.20
CA ALA A 46 -14.67 20.84 -5.01
C ALA A 46 -14.91 20.57 -6.52
N GLY A 47 -14.98 19.31 -6.94
CA GLY A 47 -15.13 18.92 -8.34
C GLY A 47 -13.86 19.10 -9.18
N GLU A 48 -12.72 19.22 -8.54
CA GLU A 48 -11.42 19.42 -9.19
C GLU A 48 -10.70 18.09 -9.44
N ALA A 49 -9.77 18.10 -10.40
CA ALA A 49 -8.95 16.94 -10.72
C ALA A 49 -7.89 16.67 -9.65
N LEU A 50 -7.65 15.40 -9.34
CA LEU A 50 -6.57 14.98 -8.46
C LEU A 50 -5.18 15.23 -9.11
N PRO A 51 -4.13 15.45 -8.31
CA PRO A 51 -2.78 15.66 -8.81
C PRO A 51 -2.15 14.40 -9.40
N ILE A 52 -2.74 13.23 -9.13
CA ILE A 52 -2.32 11.93 -9.67
C ILE A 52 -3.54 11.19 -10.23
N GLU A 53 -3.32 10.47 -11.32
CA GLU A 53 -4.32 9.55 -11.87
C GLU A 53 -4.46 8.33 -10.96
N MET A 54 -5.70 7.84 -10.76
CA MET A 54 -5.94 6.68 -9.90
C MET A 54 -5.86 5.35 -10.66
N GLN A 55 -6.22 5.35 -11.95
CA GLN A 55 -6.37 4.13 -12.72
C GLN A 55 -5.13 3.21 -12.69
N GLY A 56 -5.25 2.07 -12.02
CA GLY A 56 -4.20 1.07 -11.87
C GLY A 56 -3.01 1.50 -10.99
N ASN A 57 -2.99 2.73 -10.50
CA ASN A 57 -1.89 3.22 -9.69
C ASN A 57 -1.89 2.61 -8.28
N VAL A 58 -0.77 2.71 -7.61
CA VAL A 58 -0.54 2.17 -6.28
C VAL A 58 -0.18 3.31 -5.34
N ILE A 59 -0.88 3.40 -4.21
CA ILE A 59 -0.56 4.36 -3.15
C ILE A 59 0.12 3.63 -1.98
N TYR A 60 1.32 4.10 -1.66
CA TYR A 60 2.07 3.66 -0.49
C TYR A 60 1.84 4.64 0.67
N TYR A 61 1.27 4.14 1.75
CA TYR A 61 1.03 4.90 2.97
C TYR A 61 2.34 5.07 3.74
N MET A 62 3.13 6.04 3.32
CA MET A 62 4.46 6.27 3.80
C MET A 62 4.79 7.76 3.82
N GLY A 63 5.45 8.21 4.87
CA GLY A 63 6.10 9.51 4.95
C GLY A 63 7.59 9.25 5.22
N PRO A 64 8.47 9.50 4.25
CA PRO A 64 9.87 9.16 4.39
C PRO A 64 10.57 10.05 5.42
N SER A 65 11.58 9.51 6.09
CA SER A 65 12.54 10.36 6.78
C SER A 65 13.42 11.09 5.74
N PRO A 66 14.08 12.20 6.12
CA PRO A 66 14.97 12.92 5.21
C PRO A 66 15.99 11.99 4.55
N ALA A 67 16.25 12.21 3.28
CA ALA A 67 17.24 11.46 2.53
C ALA A 67 18.64 11.68 3.11
N ARG A 68 19.44 10.62 3.14
CA ARG A 68 20.87 10.72 3.40
C ARG A 68 21.60 11.03 2.08
N GLU A 69 22.79 11.59 2.17
CA GLU A 69 23.64 11.86 1.02
C GLU A 69 23.77 10.62 0.12
N GLY A 70 23.58 10.81 -1.19
CA GLY A 70 23.64 9.74 -2.19
C GLY A 70 22.44 8.78 -2.21
N ARG A 71 21.35 9.06 -1.47
CA ARG A 71 20.13 8.24 -1.50
C ARG A 71 18.91 9.05 -1.92
N PRO A 72 18.00 8.47 -2.72
CA PRO A 72 16.80 9.17 -3.19
C PRO A 72 15.79 9.43 -2.06
N ILE A 73 15.86 8.64 -0.96
CA ILE A 73 14.91 8.69 0.14
C ILE A 73 15.57 8.17 1.44
N GLY A 74 15.04 8.58 2.58
CA GLY A 74 15.41 8.02 3.87
C GLY A 74 14.67 6.72 4.18
N SER A 75 14.36 6.46 5.46
CA SER A 75 13.55 5.29 5.83
C SER A 75 12.16 5.35 5.19
N ALA A 76 11.74 4.25 4.58
CA ALA A 76 10.50 4.12 3.80
C ALA A 76 9.52 3.11 4.44
N GLY A 77 9.39 3.11 5.77
CA GLY A 77 8.48 2.22 6.48
C GLY A 77 7.01 2.60 6.29
N PRO A 78 6.10 1.61 6.17
CA PRO A 78 4.68 1.87 6.04
C PRO A 78 4.07 2.43 7.32
N THR A 79 3.08 3.32 7.18
CA THR A 79 2.25 3.81 8.29
C THR A 79 0.97 2.98 8.44
N THR A 80 0.28 3.15 9.57
CA THR A 80 -0.98 2.47 9.87
C THR A 80 -2.07 2.85 8.86
N ALA A 81 -2.56 1.85 8.14
CA ALA A 81 -3.47 2.04 7.01
C ALA A 81 -4.88 2.47 7.41
N SER A 82 -5.38 2.07 8.58
CA SER A 82 -6.72 2.42 9.06
C SER A 82 -6.99 3.92 9.16
N ARG A 83 -5.93 4.72 9.27
CA ARG A 83 -6.03 6.19 9.26
C ARG A 83 -6.56 6.75 7.93
N MET A 84 -6.37 6.03 6.83
CA MET A 84 -6.82 6.39 5.49
C MET A 84 -8.17 5.75 5.11
N ASP A 85 -8.77 4.92 5.98
CA ASP A 85 -9.94 4.13 5.64
C ASP A 85 -11.17 4.94 5.24
N LYS A 86 -11.32 6.14 5.79
CA LYS A 86 -12.42 7.04 5.42
C LYS A 86 -12.30 7.62 3.99
N TYR A 87 -11.10 7.60 3.42
CA TYR A 87 -10.82 8.14 2.08
C TYR A 87 -10.65 7.06 1.01
N ALA A 88 -10.08 5.91 1.41
CA ALA A 88 -9.67 4.85 0.49
C ALA A 88 -10.79 4.33 -0.43
N PRO A 89 -12.06 4.13 0.03
CA PRO A 89 -13.12 3.64 -0.84
C PRO A 89 -13.34 4.54 -2.06
N LYS A 90 -13.33 5.87 -1.89
CA LYS A 90 -13.53 6.81 -3.00
C LYS A 90 -12.38 6.76 -4.02
N LEU A 91 -11.15 6.61 -3.56
CA LEU A 91 -9.98 6.48 -4.45
C LEU A 91 -10.01 5.14 -5.20
N LEU A 92 -10.43 4.07 -4.55
CA LEU A 92 -10.65 2.76 -5.20
C LEU A 92 -11.72 2.84 -6.28
N ASP A 93 -12.82 3.56 -6.02
CA ASP A 93 -13.90 3.78 -7.00
C ASP A 93 -13.44 4.63 -8.21
N LEU A 94 -12.40 5.43 -8.03
CA LEU A 94 -11.73 6.16 -9.12
C LEU A 94 -10.69 5.32 -9.90
N GLY A 95 -10.52 4.05 -9.53
CA GLY A 95 -9.66 3.12 -10.25
C GLY A 95 -8.32 2.82 -9.59
N LEU A 96 -8.09 3.26 -8.34
CA LEU A 96 -6.87 2.89 -7.61
C LEU A 96 -6.70 1.36 -7.60
N GLY A 97 -5.56 0.88 -8.11
CA GLY A 97 -5.32 -0.54 -8.29
C GLY A 97 -4.85 -1.26 -7.04
N ALA A 98 -4.07 -0.58 -6.20
CA ALA A 98 -3.61 -1.17 -4.96
C ALA A 98 -3.18 -0.12 -3.92
N MET A 99 -3.09 -0.58 -2.68
CA MET A 99 -2.59 0.19 -1.54
C MET A 99 -1.51 -0.60 -0.82
N ILE A 100 -0.50 0.08 -0.29
CA ILE A 100 0.55 -0.51 0.55
C ILE A 100 0.53 0.17 1.91
N GLY A 101 0.42 -0.62 2.98
CA GLY A 101 0.37 -0.09 4.33
C GLY A 101 0.61 -1.16 5.38
N LYS A 102 0.28 -0.87 6.63
CA LYS A 102 0.28 -1.86 7.72
C LYS A 102 -1.01 -1.79 8.52
N GLY A 103 -1.40 -2.94 9.10
CA GLY A 103 -2.57 -3.06 9.97
C GLY A 103 -3.86 -3.39 9.22
N LYS A 104 -4.90 -3.63 10.01
CA LYS A 104 -6.23 -4.03 9.52
C LYS A 104 -6.92 -2.87 8.78
N ARG A 105 -7.85 -3.23 7.91
CA ARG A 105 -8.70 -2.28 7.19
C ARG A 105 -10.15 -2.41 7.65
N SER A 106 -10.91 -1.34 7.51
CA SER A 106 -12.36 -1.36 7.78
C SER A 106 -13.10 -2.19 6.73
N GLN A 107 -14.30 -2.65 7.09
CA GLN A 107 -15.15 -3.40 6.15
C GLN A 107 -15.47 -2.58 4.89
N ALA A 108 -15.69 -1.28 5.02
CA ALA A 108 -15.93 -0.39 3.87
C ALA A 108 -14.78 -0.40 2.85
N VAL A 109 -13.53 -0.49 3.32
CA VAL A 109 -12.37 -0.61 2.44
C VAL A 109 -12.31 -1.99 1.79
N ILE A 110 -12.59 -3.06 2.55
CA ILE A 110 -12.61 -4.43 2.01
C ILE A 110 -13.68 -4.53 0.92
N ASP A 111 -14.87 -4.01 1.15
CA ASP A 111 -15.96 -4.00 0.17
C ASP A 111 -15.56 -3.22 -1.10
N ALA A 112 -14.86 -2.10 -0.94
CA ALA A 112 -14.35 -1.31 -2.06
C ALA A 112 -13.24 -2.05 -2.84
N ILE A 113 -12.36 -2.79 -2.16
CA ILE A 113 -11.36 -3.66 -2.80
C ILE A 113 -12.04 -4.70 -3.68
N VAL A 114 -13.06 -5.37 -3.15
CA VAL A 114 -13.80 -6.43 -3.88
C VAL A 114 -14.52 -5.85 -5.10
N ARG A 115 -15.32 -4.80 -4.94
CA ARG A 115 -16.08 -4.25 -6.08
C ARG A 115 -15.21 -3.66 -7.16
N ASN A 116 -14.01 -3.19 -6.83
CA ASN A 116 -13.08 -2.59 -7.78
C ASN A 116 -12.00 -3.57 -8.28
N GLY A 117 -11.93 -4.79 -7.74
CA GLY A 117 -10.90 -5.77 -8.08
C GLY A 117 -9.49 -5.27 -7.77
N ALA A 118 -9.34 -4.56 -6.65
CA ALA A 118 -8.07 -4.01 -6.18
C ALA A 118 -7.39 -4.97 -5.18
N VAL A 119 -6.23 -4.55 -4.65
CA VAL A 119 -5.43 -5.35 -3.72
C VAL A 119 -4.88 -4.47 -2.60
N TYR A 120 -4.76 -5.02 -1.40
CA TYR A 120 -4.02 -4.40 -0.31
C TYR A 120 -2.79 -5.22 0.03
N PHE A 121 -1.62 -4.58 -0.04
CA PHE A 121 -0.32 -5.16 0.25
C PHE A 121 0.21 -4.70 1.61
N ALA A 122 0.98 -5.58 2.24
CA ALA A 122 1.91 -5.21 3.31
C ALA A 122 3.35 -5.43 2.84
N ALA A 123 4.27 -4.60 3.33
CA ALA A 123 5.67 -4.74 3.03
C ALA A 123 6.29 -5.93 3.79
N VAL A 124 7.08 -6.73 3.12
CA VAL A 124 7.81 -7.84 3.72
C VAL A 124 9.10 -7.33 4.36
N GLY A 125 9.38 -7.80 5.57
CA GLY A 125 10.63 -7.51 6.26
C GLY A 125 10.66 -6.27 7.13
N GLY A 126 9.55 -5.56 7.31
CA GLY A 126 9.31 -4.53 8.36
C GLY A 126 10.28 -3.35 8.46
N ALA A 127 11.50 -3.50 7.95
CA ALA A 127 12.52 -2.49 8.06
C ALA A 127 12.47 -1.50 6.90
N GLY A 128 12.01 -0.27 7.17
CA GLY A 128 12.02 0.82 6.20
C GLY A 128 13.37 1.04 5.49
N ALA A 129 14.45 0.57 6.10
CA ALA A 129 15.79 0.57 5.50
C ALA A 129 15.96 -0.45 4.35
N ILE A 130 15.28 -1.59 4.39
CA ILE A 130 15.28 -2.57 3.30
C ILE A 130 14.41 -2.04 2.14
N LEU A 131 13.23 -1.55 2.45
CA LEU A 131 12.31 -1.00 1.45
C LEU A 131 12.90 0.22 0.74
N SER A 132 13.63 1.07 1.46
CA SER A 132 14.29 2.23 0.86
C SER A 132 15.33 1.86 -0.19
N LYS A 133 15.97 0.69 -0.11
CA LYS A 133 16.90 0.20 -1.14
C LYS A 133 16.21 -0.18 -2.45
N CYS A 134 14.93 -0.55 -2.39
CA CYS A 134 14.13 -0.86 -3.58
C CYS A 134 13.66 0.43 -4.29
N ILE A 135 13.71 1.59 -3.64
CA ILE A 135 13.33 2.87 -4.21
C ILE A 135 14.56 3.47 -4.92
N LYS A 136 14.46 3.60 -6.23
CA LYS A 136 15.55 4.11 -7.09
C LYS A 136 15.48 5.61 -7.28
N GLU A 137 14.25 6.16 -7.35
CA GLU A 137 14.01 7.58 -7.54
C GLU A 137 12.85 8.03 -6.66
N SER A 138 12.88 9.27 -6.22
CA SER A 138 11.83 9.92 -5.44
C SER A 138 11.71 11.39 -5.82
N GLU A 139 10.54 11.78 -6.28
CA GLU A 139 10.22 13.14 -6.71
C GLU A 139 8.94 13.62 -6.01
N VAL A 140 8.95 14.82 -5.42
CA VAL A 140 7.74 15.47 -4.93
C VAL A 140 6.97 16.00 -6.13
N ILE A 141 5.73 15.57 -6.31
CA ILE A 141 4.90 15.97 -7.45
C ILE A 141 3.71 16.84 -7.08
N ALA A 142 3.28 16.80 -5.81
CA ALA A 142 2.17 17.62 -5.32
C ALA A 142 2.25 17.80 -3.80
N TYR A 143 1.61 18.86 -3.31
CA TYR A 143 1.46 19.18 -1.88
C TYR A 143 2.79 19.32 -1.14
N ASP A 144 3.75 20.00 -1.78
CA ASP A 144 5.11 20.22 -1.25
C ASP A 144 5.10 20.87 0.15
N ASP A 145 4.12 21.73 0.42
CA ASP A 145 3.88 22.36 1.71
C ASP A 145 3.59 21.37 2.84
N LEU A 146 3.20 20.14 2.53
CA LEU A 146 2.97 19.08 3.53
C LEU A 146 4.27 18.36 3.97
N GLY A 147 5.41 18.73 3.42
CA GLY A 147 6.71 18.17 3.81
C GLY A 147 6.79 16.65 3.62
N THR A 148 6.93 15.91 4.71
CA THR A 148 7.02 14.43 4.66
C THR A 148 5.72 13.75 4.22
N GLU A 149 4.61 14.46 4.24
CA GLU A 149 3.29 13.98 3.78
C GLU A 149 2.93 14.47 2.37
N ALA A 150 3.84 15.16 1.69
CA ALA A 150 3.69 15.49 0.28
C ALA A 150 3.51 14.22 -0.57
N ILE A 151 2.80 14.34 -1.69
CA ILE A 151 2.71 13.25 -2.66
C ILE A 151 4.03 13.15 -3.41
N ARG A 152 4.65 11.97 -3.33
CA ARG A 152 5.87 11.65 -4.06
C ARG A 152 5.59 10.59 -5.10
N LYS A 153 6.20 10.73 -6.25
CA LYS A 153 6.34 9.69 -7.26
C LYS A 153 7.62 8.91 -6.95
N LEU A 154 7.50 7.60 -6.81
CA LEU A 154 8.62 6.70 -6.56
C LEU A 154 8.81 5.74 -7.71
N THR A 155 10.04 5.58 -8.17
CA THR A 155 10.44 4.47 -9.03
C THR A 155 10.96 3.35 -8.13
N VAL A 156 10.31 2.19 -8.17
CA VAL A 156 10.67 1.02 -7.34
C VAL A 156 11.10 -0.15 -8.20
N GLU A 157 11.99 -0.97 -7.65
CA GLU A 157 12.50 -2.17 -8.31
C GLU A 157 12.54 -3.33 -7.31
N ASN A 158 11.89 -4.43 -7.67
CA ASN A 158 11.82 -5.66 -6.89
C ASN A 158 11.43 -5.44 -5.42
N MET A 159 10.48 -4.53 -5.16
CA MET A 159 10.03 -4.21 -3.82
C MET A 159 9.18 -5.35 -3.25
N PRO A 160 9.63 -6.06 -2.18
CA PRO A 160 8.98 -7.27 -1.70
C PRO A 160 7.70 -6.94 -0.92
N MET A 161 6.60 -7.58 -1.31
CA MET A 161 5.27 -7.39 -0.72
C MET A 161 4.60 -8.73 -0.47
N ILE A 162 3.63 -8.72 0.45
CA ILE A 162 2.67 -9.80 0.65
C ILE A 162 1.26 -9.27 0.40
N VAL A 163 0.43 -10.05 -0.29
CA VAL A 163 -0.99 -9.75 -0.45
C VAL A 163 -1.71 -10.01 0.87
N VAL A 164 -2.27 -8.97 1.47
CA VAL A 164 -3.03 -9.06 2.72
C VAL A 164 -4.51 -9.22 2.48
N ILE A 165 -5.09 -8.40 1.58
CA ILE A 165 -6.48 -8.49 1.16
C ILE A 165 -6.49 -8.57 -0.35
N ASP A 166 -7.08 -9.63 -0.88
CA ASP A 166 -7.22 -9.84 -2.32
C ASP A 166 -8.55 -9.32 -2.87
N SER A 167 -8.71 -9.38 -4.18
CA SER A 167 -9.89 -8.90 -4.91
C SER A 167 -11.17 -9.70 -4.62
N GLU A 168 -11.07 -10.84 -3.95
CA GLU A 168 -12.21 -11.66 -3.50
C GLU A 168 -12.59 -11.36 -2.03
N GLY A 169 -11.83 -10.50 -1.34
CA GLY A 169 -12.05 -10.14 0.06
C GLY A 169 -11.41 -11.10 1.07
N ASN A 170 -10.62 -12.07 0.61
CA ASN A 170 -9.84 -12.90 1.53
C ASN A 170 -8.83 -12.02 2.26
N ASN A 171 -8.73 -12.20 3.59
CA ASN A 171 -7.96 -11.33 4.46
C ASN A 171 -7.07 -12.14 5.40
N LEU A 172 -5.76 -11.95 5.30
CA LEU A 172 -4.78 -12.68 6.12
C LEU A 172 -4.96 -12.45 7.62
N TYR A 173 -5.39 -11.26 8.04
CA TYR A 173 -5.63 -10.99 9.45
C TYR A 173 -6.74 -11.86 10.03
N GLU A 174 -7.81 -12.10 9.27
CA GLU A 174 -8.91 -12.96 9.70
C GLU A 174 -8.52 -14.44 9.71
N THR A 175 -7.73 -14.85 8.72
CA THR A 175 -7.25 -16.24 8.64
C THR A 175 -6.28 -16.55 9.78
N ALA A 176 -5.44 -15.61 10.18
CA ALA A 176 -4.52 -15.74 11.30
C ALA A 176 -5.29 -15.81 12.63
N ASP A 177 -6.29 -14.94 12.83
CA ASP A 177 -7.13 -14.94 14.03
C ASP A 177 -7.90 -16.28 14.19
N ARG A 178 -8.44 -16.82 13.10
CA ARG A 178 -9.12 -18.14 13.12
C ARG A 178 -8.18 -19.31 13.43
N LYS A 179 -6.93 -19.24 12.98
CA LYS A 179 -5.91 -20.26 13.28
C LYS A 179 -5.43 -20.16 14.73
N SER A 180 -5.23 -18.95 15.25
CA SER A 180 -4.82 -18.75 16.65
C SER A 180 -5.88 -19.20 17.65
N THR A 181 -7.16 -19.10 17.30
CA THR A 181 -8.28 -19.57 18.12
C THR A 181 -8.43 -21.09 18.10
N ARG A 182 -7.91 -21.78 17.05
CA ARG A 182 -7.98 -23.25 16.92
C ARG A 182 -6.72 -23.99 17.39
N LEU A 183 -5.60 -23.31 17.55
CA LEU A 183 -4.30 -23.90 17.89
C LEU A 183 -3.70 -23.26 19.14
N ASN A 184 -4.29 -23.62 20.28
CA ASN A 184 -3.60 -23.48 21.56
C ASN A 184 -2.63 -24.66 21.71
N SER A 185 -1.67 -24.81 20.81
CA SER A 185 -0.39 -25.52 20.96
C SER A 185 0.35 -25.66 19.63
N SER A 186 1.63 -25.33 19.67
CA SER A 186 2.72 -25.61 18.72
C SER A 186 2.78 -24.80 17.43
N HIS A 187 3.72 -23.83 17.46
CA HIS A 187 4.61 -23.44 16.36
C HIS A 187 4.04 -23.21 14.95
N LEU A 188 3.42 -22.05 14.74
CA LEU A 188 3.56 -21.36 13.47
C LEU A 188 3.89 -19.90 13.77
N TYR A 189 5.17 -19.61 13.85
CA TYR A 189 5.70 -18.26 13.74
C TYR A 189 5.50 -17.77 12.29
N ILE A 190 4.27 -17.39 11.96
CA ILE A 190 4.12 -16.27 11.05
C ILE A 190 4.48 -15.10 11.94
N SER A 191 5.72 -14.70 11.82
CA SER A 191 6.31 -13.67 12.63
C SER A 191 5.39 -12.45 12.65
N TYR A 192 4.91 -12.06 13.82
CA TYR A 192 4.24 -10.77 14.07
C TYR A 192 5.06 -9.58 13.55
N ALA A 193 6.32 -9.80 13.22
CA ALA A 193 7.25 -8.87 12.61
C ALA A 193 6.85 -8.41 11.19
N VAL A 194 5.91 -9.08 10.52
CA VAL A 194 5.41 -8.65 9.20
C VAL A 194 4.26 -7.66 9.35
N PHE A 195 3.60 -7.61 10.51
CA PHE A 195 2.38 -6.84 10.73
C PHE A 195 2.48 -5.73 11.78
N CYS A 196 3.62 -5.59 12.44
CA CYS A 196 3.88 -4.51 13.41
C CYS A 196 4.67 -3.36 12.80
#